data_d81de8c4d30c5d0fe1cde187fdd0fa98
#
_entry.id   d81de8c4d30c5d0fe1cde187fdd0fa98
#
_cell.length_a   1.000
_cell.length_b   1.000
_cell.length_c   1.000
_cell.angle_alpha   90.00
_cell.angle_beta   90.00
_cell.angle_gamma   90.00
#
_symmetry.space_group_name_H-M   'P 1'
#
loop_
_entity.id
_entity.type
_entity.pdbx_description
1 polymer ?
#
loop_
_entity_poly.entity_id
_entity_poly.type
_entity_poly.pdbx_seq_one_letter_code
_entity_poly.pdbx_strand_id
1 'polypeptide(L)'
;SIAVFENKNNLMSETFRNIRTNLQFMLDNDQKVILVTSTVSGEGKSFVSSNLAISLSLLGKKVVIVGLDIRKPGLNKVFQLSNKERGITQYLSNPETDLMELVQPSDVNKNLFILPGGTVPPNPTELLARNGLDRAIETLKKNFDYVILDTAPIGMVTDTLLIGRVADLSVYVCRADYTHKAEYTLINELSFEKKLPNLCTVINGVDLKKRKYGYYYGYGKYGKHYGYGCLLYTSPSP
;
A
#
# COMPACT_ATOMS: atom_id res chain seq x y z
N SER A 1 7.28 7.68 -7.52
CA SER A 1 6.73 8.30 -8.76
C SER A 1 5.38 7.67 -9.10
N ILE A 2 4.47 8.49 -9.62
CA ILE A 2 3.15 8.04 -10.11
C ILE A 2 3.35 7.46 -11.50
N ALA A 3 2.80 6.27 -11.75
CA ALA A 3 2.90 5.55 -13.03
C ALA A 3 1.52 5.26 -13.65
N VAL A 4 0.46 5.28 -12.85
CA VAL A 4 -0.93 5.07 -13.28
C VAL A 4 -1.59 6.43 -13.54
N PHE A 5 -2.17 6.61 -14.73
CA PHE A 5 -2.86 7.83 -15.15
C PHE A 5 -4.16 7.50 -15.85
N GLU A 6 -5.15 8.38 -15.75
CA GLU A 6 -6.50 8.20 -16.31
C GLU A 6 -6.49 7.93 -17.82
N ASN A 7 -5.65 8.64 -18.57
CA ASN A 7 -5.63 8.63 -20.03
C ASN A 7 -4.45 7.89 -20.66
N LYS A 8 -3.73 7.06 -19.87
CA LYS A 8 -2.57 6.31 -20.40
C LYS A 8 -2.80 4.80 -20.28
N ASN A 9 -3.09 4.17 -21.42
CA ASN A 9 -3.01 2.72 -21.56
C ASN A 9 -1.55 2.31 -21.75
N ASN A 10 -0.80 2.27 -20.66
CA ASN A 10 0.55 1.73 -20.61
C ASN A 10 0.58 0.43 -19.81
N LEU A 11 1.67 -0.32 -19.96
CA LEU A 11 1.85 -1.59 -19.25
C LEU A 11 1.66 -1.47 -17.74
N MET A 12 2.09 -0.38 -17.12
CA MET A 12 1.94 -0.16 -15.68
C MET A 12 0.48 0.05 -15.27
N SER A 13 -0.29 0.79 -16.06
CA SER A 13 -1.72 0.96 -15.82
C SER A 13 -2.46 -0.38 -15.89
N GLU A 14 -2.15 -1.22 -16.88
CA GLU A 14 -2.72 -2.57 -17.00
C GLU A 14 -2.29 -3.46 -15.82
N THR A 15 -1.03 -3.41 -15.43
CA THR A 15 -0.52 -4.18 -14.28
C THR A 15 -1.27 -3.80 -13.00
N PHE A 16 -1.44 -2.51 -12.70
CA PHE A 16 -2.18 -2.08 -11.53
C PHE A 16 -3.69 -2.36 -11.63
N ARG A 17 -4.27 -2.38 -12.82
CA ARG A 17 -5.62 -2.87 -13.05
C ARG A 17 -5.77 -4.35 -12.63
N ASN A 18 -4.82 -5.18 -13.05
CA ASN A 18 -4.82 -6.60 -12.69
C ASN A 18 -4.62 -6.81 -11.19
N ILE A 19 -3.65 -6.11 -10.57
CA ILE A 19 -3.44 -6.16 -9.11
C ILE A 19 -4.72 -5.78 -8.38
N ARG A 20 -5.32 -4.64 -8.72
CA ARG A 20 -6.57 -4.16 -8.14
C ARG A 20 -7.69 -5.20 -8.24
N THR A 21 -7.90 -5.77 -9.44
CA THR A 21 -8.95 -6.77 -9.67
C THR A 21 -8.75 -8.00 -8.78
N ASN A 22 -7.51 -8.50 -8.69
CA ASN A 22 -7.20 -9.64 -7.82
C ASN A 22 -7.43 -9.30 -6.33
N LEU A 23 -7.02 -8.11 -5.87
CA LEU A 23 -7.26 -7.70 -4.49
C LEU A 23 -8.75 -7.56 -4.18
N GLN A 24 -9.56 -7.08 -5.14
CA GLN A 24 -11.02 -7.01 -4.97
C GLN A 24 -11.66 -8.40 -4.82
N PHE A 25 -11.14 -9.43 -5.46
CA PHE A 25 -11.59 -10.81 -5.26
C PHE A 25 -11.19 -11.40 -3.91
N MET A 26 -10.16 -10.87 -3.28
CA MET A 26 -9.68 -11.31 -1.96
C MET A 26 -10.39 -10.61 -0.80
N LEU A 27 -11.09 -9.51 -1.07
CA LEU A 27 -11.82 -8.72 -0.08
C LEU A 27 -13.29 -9.11 -0.07
N ASP A 28 -13.84 -9.33 1.12
CA ASP A 28 -15.28 -9.44 1.33
C ASP A 28 -15.95 -8.07 1.25
N ASN A 29 -17.28 -8.04 1.13
CA ASN A 29 -18.06 -6.81 0.86
C ASN A 29 -17.84 -5.67 1.87
N ASP A 30 -17.56 -6.00 3.13
CA ASP A 30 -17.36 -5.03 4.21
C ASP A 30 -15.88 -4.70 4.46
N GLN A 31 -14.98 -5.39 3.77
CA GLN A 31 -13.54 -5.22 3.91
C GLN A 31 -13.05 -4.09 2.99
N LYS A 32 -12.32 -3.13 3.56
CA LYS A 32 -11.92 -1.91 2.88
C LYS A 32 -10.47 -1.51 3.11
N VAL A 33 -9.81 -2.10 4.11
CA VAL A 33 -8.50 -1.65 4.59
C VAL A 33 -7.40 -2.54 4.06
N ILE A 34 -6.56 -1.98 3.19
CA ILE A 34 -5.44 -2.68 2.55
C ILE A 34 -4.12 -2.13 3.10
N LEU A 35 -3.38 -2.97 3.81
CA LEU A 35 -2.05 -2.66 4.30
C LEU A 35 -1.00 -3.00 3.23
N VAL A 36 -0.03 -2.11 3.02
CA VAL A 36 1.11 -2.34 2.10
C VAL A 36 2.42 -2.23 2.87
N THR A 37 3.20 -3.31 2.86
CA THR A 37 4.50 -3.39 3.51
C THR A 37 5.56 -4.07 2.64
N SER A 38 6.78 -4.21 3.14
CA SER A 38 7.90 -4.91 2.51
C SER A 38 8.89 -5.38 3.57
N THR A 39 9.90 -6.18 3.20
CA THR A 39 10.94 -6.60 4.15
C THR A 39 11.85 -5.43 4.53
N VAL A 40 12.40 -4.75 3.51
CA VAL A 40 13.37 -3.66 3.68
C VAL A 40 12.98 -2.41 2.92
N SER A 41 13.72 -1.32 3.17
CA SER A 41 13.54 -0.09 2.42
C SER A 41 14.01 -0.25 0.97
N GLY A 42 13.37 0.42 0.01
CA GLY A 42 13.76 0.39 -1.40
C GLY A 42 13.06 -0.67 -2.26
N GLU A 43 12.19 -1.51 -1.69
CA GLU A 43 11.42 -2.53 -2.44
C GLU A 43 10.24 -1.94 -3.22
N GLY A 44 9.83 -0.71 -2.90
CA GLY A 44 8.80 0.00 -3.65
C GLY A 44 7.42 0.04 -3.00
N LYS A 45 7.33 -0.12 -1.67
CA LYS A 45 6.05 -0.02 -0.91
C LYS A 45 5.22 1.19 -1.32
N SER A 46 5.77 2.40 -1.10
CA SER A 46 5.04 3.64 -1.39
C SER A 46 4.76 3.85 -2.89
N PHE A 47 5.53 3.22 -3.78
CA PHE A 47 5.20 3.15 -5.20
C PHE A 47 3.96 2.28 -5.44
N VAL A 48 3.93 1.08 -4.84
CA VAL A 48 2.81 0.14 -5.00
C VAL A 48 1.56 0.70 -4.32
N SER A 49 1.64 1.18 -3.07
CA SER A 49 0.49 1.73 -2.34
C SER A 49 -0.13 2.93 -3.05
N SER A 50 0.69 3.87 -3.53
CA SER A 50 0.20 5.07 -4.23
C SER A 50 -0.45 4.74 -5.57
N ASN A 51 0.16 3.89 -6.39
CA ASN A 51 -0.40 3.53 -7.69
C ASN A 51 -1.64 2.61 -7.56
N LEU A 52 -1.72 1.77 -6.52
CA LEU A 52 -2.91 1.01 -6.19
C LEU A 52 -4.07 1.95 -5.79
N ALA A 53 -3.82 2.93 -4.92
CA ALA A 53 -4.81 3.91 -4.51
C ALA A 53 -5.35 4.71 -5.71
N ILE A 54 -4.46 5.14 -6.61
CA ILE A 54 -4.85 5.79 -7.87
C ILE A 54 -5.69 4.85 -8.73
N SER A 55 -5.27 3.60 -8.91
CA SER A 55 -6.00 2.61 -9.73
C SER A 55 -7.41 2.34 -9.20
N LEU A 56 -7.61 2.32 -7.88
CA LEU A 56 -8.93 2.20 -7.24
C LEU A 56 -9.78 3.47 -7.44
N SER A 57 -9.18 4.66 -7.29
CA SER A 57 -9.89 5.93 -7.45
C SER A 57 -10.39 6.16 -8.90
N LEU A 58 -9.68 5.62 -9.89
CA LEU A 58 -10.09 5.66 -11.31
C LEU A 58 -11.36 4.84 -11.60
N LEU A 59 -11.77 3.94 -10.70
CA LEU A 59 -13.09 3.27 -10.76
C LEU A 59 -14.25 4.13 -10.23
N GLY A 60 -14.01 5.38 -9.86
CA GLY A 60 -14.98 6.22 -9.20
C GLY A 60 -15.14 5.92 -7.69
N LYS A 61 -14.30 5.04 -7.12
CA LYS A 61 -14.29 4.74 -5.69
C LYS A 61 -13.59 5.84 -4.91
N LYS A 62 -14.17 6.23 -3.79
CA LYS A 62 -13.60 7.22 -2.86
C LYS A 62 -12.50 6.54 -2.04
N VAL A 63 -11.25 6.89 -2.29
CA VAL A 63 -10.06 6.22 -1.73
C VAL A 63 -9.26 7.19 -0.89
N VAL A 64 -8.82 6.76 0.29
CA VAL A 64 -7.82 7.46 1.09
C VAL A 64 -6.55 6.61 1.22
N ILE A 65 -5.39 7.23 0.99
CA ILE A 65 -4.09 6.64 1.32
C ILE A 65 -3.54 7.30 2.59
N VAL A 66 -3.13 6.48 3.55
CA VAL A 66 -2.67 6.90 4.87
C VAL A 66 -1.18 6.58 5.02
N GLY A 67 -0.38 7.58 5.33
CA GLY A 67 1.05 7.43 5.60
C GLY A 67 1.31 6.95 7.02
N LEU A 68 1.41 5.64 7.21
CA LEU A 68 1.71 5.00 8.50
C LEU A 68 3.18 4.59 8.66
N ASP A 69 4.04 4.85 7.67
CA ASP A 69 5.49 4.93 7.89
C ASP A 69 5.81 6.28 8.55
N ILE A 70 5.43 6.42 9.83
CA ILE A 70 5.59 7.66 10.58
C ILE A 70 7.03 7.93 11.03
N ARG A 71 7.95 6.98 10.77
CA ARG A 71 9.39 7.15 10.98
C ARG A 71 10.06 7.82 9.79
N LYS A 72 9.62 7.48 8.57
CA LYS A 72 10.13 8.02 7.30
C LYS A 72 8.98 8.36 6.35
N PRO A 73 8.18 9.42 6.63
CA PRO A 73 7.01 9.76 5.83
C PRO A 73 7.37 9.99 4.36
N GLY A 74 6.94 9.07 3.47
CA GLY A 74 7.26 9.07 2.04
C GLY A 74 6.19 9.68 1.14
N LEU A 75 4.92 9.65 1.53
CA LEU A 75 3.79 10.08 0.70
C LEU A 75 3.87 11.56 0.32
N ASN A 76 4.42 12.41 1.20
CA ASN A 76 4.60 13.83 0.92
C ASN A 76 5.42 14.09 -0.35
N LYS A 77 6.42 13.24 -0.62
CA LYS A 77 7.25 13.33 -1.84
C LYS A 77 6.53 12.78 -3.05
N VAL A 78 5.71 11.73 -2.89
CA VAL A 78 4.98 11.09 -3.99
C VAL A 78 3.89 12.02 -4.52
N PHE A 79 3.13 12.65 -3.63
CA PHE A 79 1.99 13.51 -3.96
C PHE A 79 2.30 15.01 -3.92
N GLN A 80 3.57 15.39 -3.70
CA GLN A 80 4.05 16.78 -3.67
C GLN A 80 3.25 17.69 -2.71
N LEU A 81 2.93 17.15 -1.52
CA LEU A 81 2.11 17.84 -0.54
C LEU A 81 2.85 19.06 0.01
N SER A 82 2.16 20.20 0.08
CA SER A 82 2.69 21.45 0.63
C SER A 82 2.81 21.42 2.15
N ASN A 83 1.80 20.86 2.83
CA ASN A 83 1.78 20.78 4.29
C ASN A 83 2.25 19.40 4.77
N LYS A 84 3.54 19.31 5.14
CA LYS A 84 4.19 18.06 5.54
C LYS A 84 4.05 17.75 7.03
N GLU A 85 3.71 18.75 7.84
CA GLU A 85 3.65 18.63 9.29
C GLU A 85 2.28 18.15 9.79
N ARG A 86 1.22 18.47 9.04
CA ARG A 86 -0.14 18.00 9.35
C ARG A 86 -0.35 16.58 8.86
N GLY A 87 -0.79 15.68 9.75
CA GLY A 87 -1.05 14.31 9.40
C GLY A 87 -1.53 13.46 10.57
N ILE A 88 -1.59 12.15 10.36
CA ILE A 88 -2.18 11.21 11.31
C ILE A 88 -1.52 11.23 12.68
N THR A 89 -0.21 11.51 12.79
CA THR A 89 0.48 11.59 14.08
C THR A 89 -0.08 12.70 14.99
N GLN A 90 -0.64 13.75 14.40
CA GLN A 90 -1.32 14.83 15.13
C GLN A 90 -2.58 14.30 15.83
N TYR A 91 -3.42 13.55 15.09
CA TYR A 91 -4.61 12.92 15.65
C TYR A 91 -4.27 11.84 16.68
N LEU A 92 -3.27 11.00 16.42
CA LEU A 92 -2.86 9.95 17.34
C LEU A 92 -2.31 10.51 18.66
N SER A 93 -1.67 11.69 18.61
CA SER A 93 -1.13 12.38 19.80
C SER A 93 -2.20 13.16 20.56
N ASN A 94 -3.19 13.71 19.84
CA ASN A 94 -4.30 14.47 20.42
C ASN A 94 -5.63 14.04 19.78
N PRO A 95 -6.40 13.17 20.45
CA PRO A 95 -7.68 12.65 19.94
C PRO A 95 -8.80 13.68 19.75
N GLU A 96 -8.64 14.91 20.31
CA GLU A 96 -9.59 16.01 20.10
C GLU A 96 -9.43 16.67 18.71
N THR A 97 -8.35 16.33 18.00
CA THR A 97 -8.13 16.79 16.62
C THR A 97 -9.17 16.14 15.71
N ASP A 98 -9.82 16.92 14.84
CA ASP A 98 -10.67 16.33 13.80
C ASP A 98 -9.80 15.63 12.73
N LEU A 99 -9.95 14.31 12.63
CA LEU A 99 -9.22 13.49 11.66
C LEU A 99 -9.47 13.94 10.23
N MET A 100 -10.72 14.33 9.91
CA MET A 100 -11.11 14.65 8.55
C MET A 100 -10.52 15.97 8.07
N GLU A 101 -10.19 16.90 8.98
CA GLU A 101 -9.46 18.13 8.64
C GLU A 101 -7.99 17.89 8.25
N LEU A 102 -7.43 16.72 8.59
CA LEU A 102 -6.07 16.33 8.22
C LEU A 102 -6.01 15.63 6.84
N VAL A 103 -7.16 15.19 6.34
CA VAL A 103 -7.27 14.53 5.04
C VAL A 103 -7.24 15.58 3.94
N GLN A 104 -6.33 15.41 2.97
CA GLN A 104 -6.12 16.34 1.86
C GLN A 104 -6.62 15.71 0.54
N PRO A 105 -7.30 16.46 -0.34
CA PRO A 105 -7.61 16.00 -1.69
C PRO A 105 -6.32 15.87 -2.49
N SER A 106 -6.30 14.94 -3.46
CA SER A 106 -5.19 14.76 -4.38
C SER A 106 -5.44 15.50 -5.70
N ASP A 107 -4.41 16.14 -6.25
CA ASP A 107 -4.46 16.73 -7.59
C ASP A 107 -4.46 15.67 -8.72
N VAL A 108 -4.17 14.39 -8.39
CA VAL A 108 -4.10 13.30 -9.36
C VAL A 108 -5.47 12.82 -9.80
N ASN A 109 -6.43 12.70 -8.87
CA ASN A 109 -7.80 12.28 -9.14
C ASN A 109 -8.75 12.79 -8.06
N LYS A 110 -9.93 13.27 -8.43
CA LYS A 110 -10.96 13.83 -7.53
C LYS A 110 -11.48 12.86 -6.45
N ASN A 111 -11.36 11.56 -6.69
CA ASN A 111 -11.78 10.51 -5.74
C ASN A 111 -10.64 10.00 -4.87
N LEU A 112 -9.42 10.56 -5.02
CA LEU A 112 -8.26 10.20 -4.22
C LEU A 112 -7.98 11.25 -3.16
N PHE A 113 -7.78 10.78 -1.93
CA PHE A 113 -7.47 11.60 -0.77
C PHE A 113 -6.22 11.06 -0.07
N ILE A 114 -5.51 11.93 0.61
CA ILE A 114 -4.24 11.61 1.28
C ILE A 114 -4.33 12.06 2.72
N LEU A 115 -4.04 11.14 3.64
CA LEU A 115 -3.78 11.45 5.04
C LEU A 115 -2.28 11.25 5.29
N PRO A 116 -1.48 12.32 5.31
CA PRO A 116 -0.03 12.22 5.49
C PRO A 116 0.34 11.65 6.86
N GLY A 117 1.58 11.19 7.00
CA GLY A 117 2.13 10.77 8.29
C GLY A 117 2.19 11.89 9.32
N GLY A 118 2.53 13.11 8.86
CA GLY A 118 2.74 14.26 9.73
C GLY A 118 4.15 14.32 10.30
N THR A 119 4.32 15.04 11.39
CA THR A 119 5.60 15.18 12.10
C THR A 119 6.02 13.85 12.72
N VAL A 120 7.31 13.50 12.61
CA VAL A 120 7.85 12.27 13.19
C VAL A 120 7.78 12.35 14.72
N PRO A 121 7.05 11.44 15.38
CA PRO A 121 6.91 11.47 16.84
C PRO A 121 8.15 10.85 17.52
N PRO A 122 8.42 11.19 18.78
CA PRO A 122 9.54 10.62 19.53
C PRO A 122 9.35 9.12 19.86
N ASN A 123 8.10 8.66 19.94
CA ASN A 123 7.71 7.30 20.34
C ASN A 123 6.72 6.67 19.35
N PRO A 124 7.14 6.35 18.10
CA PRO A 124 6.24 5.87 17.04
C PRO A 124 5.48 4.60 17.41
N THR A 125 6.17 3.61 17.98
CA THR A 125 5.61 2.29 18.30
C THR A 125 4.48 2.41 19.32
N GLU A 126 4.70 3.15 20.41
CA GLU A 126 3.69 3.36 21.46
C GLU A 126 2.48 4.14 20.93
N LEU A 127 2.71 5.09 20.03
CA LEU A 127 1.66 5.88 19.45
C LEU A 127 0.74 5.01 18.57
N LEU A 128 1.32 4.11 17.76
CA LEU A 128 0.58 3.17 16.91
C LEU A 128 -0.11 2.05 17.70
N ALA A 129 0.39 1.70 18.88
CA ALA A 129 -0.20 0.67 19.74
C ALA A 129 -1.50 1.12 20.42
N ARG A 130 -1.76 2.43 20.50
CA ARG A 130 -2.94 2.97 21.18
C ARG A 130 -4.21 2.81 20.35
N ASN A 131 -5.37 2.80 21.01
CA ASN A 131 -6.69 2.72 20.38
C ASN A 131 -7.02 3.94 19.46
N GLY A 132 -6.19 4.96 19.45
CA GLY A 132 -6.31 6.09 18.52
C GLY A 132 -6.26 5.65 17.05
N LEU A 133 -5.41 4.70 16.72
CA LEU A 133 -5.33 4.14 15.36
C LEU A 133 -6.63 3.43 14.97
N ASP A 134 -7.19 2.63 15.88
CA ASP A 134 -8.44 1.89 15.63
C ASP A 134 -9.58 2.87 15.34
N ARG A 135 -9.72 3.93 16.15
CA ARG A 135 -10.74 4.98 15.94
C ARG A 135 -10.52 5.74 14.62
N ALA A 136 -9.27 6.03 14.28
CA ALA A 136 -8.94 6.69 13.01
C ALA A 136 -9.41 5.83 11.83
N ILE A 137 -9.07 4.54 11.82
CA ILE A 137 -9.44 3.63 10.73
C ILE A 137 -10.95 3.45 10.64
N GLU A 138 -11.66 3.29 11.77
CA GLU A 138 -13.13 3.23 11.76
C GLU A 138 -13.78 4.51 11.20
N THR A 139 -13.22 5.69 11.51
CA THR A 139 -13.67 6.95 10.93
C THR A 139 -13.45 6.98 9.41
N LEU A 140 -12.28 6.55 8.95
CA LEU A 140 -11.97 6.50 7.51
C LEU A 140 -12.85 5.48 6.78
N LYS A 141 -13.11 4.31 7.33
CA LYS A 141 -14.01 3.29 6.75
C LYS A 141 -15.44 3.80 6.52
N LYS A 142 -15.92 4.72 7.37
CA LYS A 142 -17.25 5.35 7.20
C LYS A 142 -17.28 6.36 6.05
N ASN A 143 -16.15 6.98 5.72
CA ASN A 143 -16.08 8.09 4.77
C ASN A 143 -15.52 7.69 3.40
N PHE A 144 -14.87 6.51 3.29
CA PHE A 144 -14.19 6.05 2.09
C PHE A 144 -14.58 4.62 1.73
N ASP A 145 -14.52 4.31 0.42
CA ASP A 145 -14.73 2.95 -0.09
C ASP A 145 -13.50 2.07 0.14
N TYR A 146 -12.29 2.66 0.08
CA TYR A 146 -11.03 1.98 0.36
C TYR A 146 -10.10 2.85 1.19
N VAL A 147 -9.37 2.19 2.10
CA VAL A 147 -8.33 2.78 2.95
C VAL A 147 -7.02 2.04 2.68
N ILE A 148 -6.03 2.71 2.10
CA ILE A 148 -4.73 2.13 1.80
C ILE A 148 -3.73 2.59 2.85
N LEU A 149 -3.08 1.66 3.54
CA LEU A 149 -2.09 1.95 4.59
C LEU A 149 -0.68 1.75 4.04
N ASP A 150 0.07 2.84 3.82
CA ASP A 150 1.49 2.80 3.46
C ASP A 150 2.32 2.72 4.74
N THR A 151 2.87 1.54 5.06
CA THR A 151 3.53 1.26 6.34
C THR A 151 5.06 1.18 6.23
N ALA A 152 5.75 1.11 7.37
CA ALA A 152 7.19 0.87 7.42
C ALA A 152 7.55 -0.57 6.97
N PRO A 153 8.81 -0.84 6.55
CA PRO A 153 9.24 -2.20 6.25
C PRO A 153 9.16 -3.10 7.50
N ILE A 154 8.46 -4.23 7.40
CA ILE A 154 8.20 -5.13 8.53
C ILE A 154 9.47 -5.83 9.06
N GLY A 155 10.46 -6.05 8.19
CA GLY A 155 11.74 -6.62 8.59
C GLY A 155 12.63 -5.67 9.40
N MET A 156 12.28 -4.38 9.46
CA MET A 156 13.07 -3.36 10.17
C MET A 156 12.46 -2.92 11.49
N VAL A 157 11.13 -2.90 11.59
CA VAL A 157 10.40 -2.39 12.77
C VAL A 157 9.11 -3.18 13.01
N THR A 158 8.68 -3.24 14.27
CA THR A 158 7.45 -3.94 14.68
C THR A 158 6.17 -3.14 14.41
N ASP A 159 6.29 -1.88 14.03
CA ASP A 159 5.16 -0.96 13.81
C ASP A 159 4.10 -1.55 12.88
N THR A 160 4.52 -2.17 11.79
CA THR A 160 3.62 -2.78 10.80
C THR A 160 2.81 -3.94 11.36
N LEU A 161 3.36 -4.73 12.27
CA LEU A 161 2.61 -5.78 12.97
C LEU A 161 1.49 -5.19 13.83
N LEU A 162 1.76 -4.08 14.51
CA LEU A 162 0.75 -3.36 15.29
C LEU A 162 -0.36 -2.79 14.39
N ILE A 163 0.00 -2.28 13.22
CA ILE A 163 -0.94 -1.75 12.23
C ILE A 163 -1.77 -2.89 11.62
N GLY A 164 -1.22 -4.10 11.51
CA GLY A 164 -1.90 -5.27 10.96
C GLY A 164 -3.26 -5.57 11.58
N ARG A 165 -3.47 -5.23 12.87
CA ARG A 165 -4.74 -5.46 13.58
C ARG A 165 -5.94 -4.70 13.00
N VAL A 166 -5.70 -3.61 12.30
CA VAL A 166 -6.76 -2.76 11.70
C VAL A 166 -6.92 -2.98 10.20
N ALA A 167 -6.12 -3.86 9.61
CA ALA A 167 -6.16 -4.18 8.18
C ALA A 167 -7.09 -5.36 7.90
N ASP A 168 -7.68 -5.40 6.71
CA ASP A 168 -8.49 -6.51 6.21
C ASP A 168 -7.68 -7.41 5.27
N LEU A 169 -6.71 -6.82 4.56
CA LEU A 169 -5.85 -7.49 3.60
C LEU A 169 -4.44 -6.88 3.64
N SER A 170 -3.43 -7.70 3.42
CA SER A 170 -2.02 -7.28 3.45
C SER A 170 -1.32 -7.58 2.13
N VAL A 171 -0.74 -6.55 1.53
CA VAL A 171 0.10 -6.62 0.34
C VAL A 171 1.57 -6.54 0.75
N TYR A 172 2.29 -7.63 0.53
CA TYR A 172 3.72 -7.70 0.78
C TYR A 172 4.49 -7.43 -0.50
N VAL A 173 5.27 -6.37 -0.53
CA VAL A 173 6.04 -5.97 -1.72
C VAL A 173 7.44 -6.55 -1.64
N CYS A 174 7.79 -7.36 -2.64
CA CYS A 174 9.14 -7.80 -2.93
C CYS A 174 9.65 -7.10 -4.19
N ARG A 175 10.96 -6.94 -4.33
CA ARG A 175 11.56 -6.37 -5.53
C ARG A 175 12.45 -7.39 -6.22
N ALA A 176 12.19 -7.62 -7.51
CA ALA A 176 13.01 -8.49 -8.34
C ALA A 176 14.47 -8.02 -8.36
N ASP A 177 15.39 -8.97 -8.34
CA ASP A 177 16.85 -8.73 -8.31
C ASP A 177 17.33 -7.85 -7.12
N TYR A 178 16.51 -7.70 -6.06
CA TYR A 178 16.81 -6.89 -4.88
C TYR A 178 16.48 -7.60 -3.56
N THR A 179 15.26 -8.14 -3.42
CA THR A 179 14.84 -8.89 -2.22
C THR A 179 15.59 -10.23 -2.17
N HIS A 180 16.29 -10.51 -1.08
CA HIS A 180 17.03 -11.75 -0.91
C HIS A 180 16.07 -12.94 -0.69
N LYS A 181 16.43 -14.12 -1.22
CA LYS A 181 15.61 -15.34 -1.07
C LYS A 181 15.34 -15.71 0.38
N ALA A 182 16.30 -15.48 1.28
CA ALA A 182 16.14 -15.74 2.71
C ALA A 182 14.99 -14.92 3.34
N GLU A 183 14.66 -13.76 2.78
CA GLU A 183 13.60 -12.90 3.29
C GLU A 183 12.20 -13.43 2.97
N TYR A 184 12.08 -14.36 1.99
CA TYR A 184 10.82 -15.08 1.75
C TYR A 184 10.41 -16.00 2.91
N THR A 185 11.35 -16.43 3.75
CA THR A 185 11.04 -17.17 4.98
C THR A 185 10.16 -16.34 5.90
N LEU A 186 10.45 -15.04 6.03
CA LEU A 186 9.63 -14.13 6.84
C LEU A 186 8.18 -14.04 6.31
N ILE A 187 7.98 -14.01 4.99
CA ILE A 187 6.63 -13.97 4.40
C ILE A 187 5.85 -15.23 4.77
N ASN A 188 6.50 -16.40 4.67
CA ASN A 188 5.88 -17.67 5.03
C ASN A 188 5.53 -17.72 6.52
N GLU A 189 6.43 -17.26 7.40
CA GLU A 189 6.18 -17.18 8.84
C GLU A 189 4.99 -16.27 9.16
N LEU A 190 4.97 -15.06 8.58
CA LEU A 190 3.87 -14.11 8.77
C LEU A 190 2.52 -14.65 8.30
N SER A 191 2.52 -15.39 7.19
CA SER A 191 1.33 -16.04 6.65
C SER A 191 0.88 -17.20 7.53
N PHE A 192 1.80 -18.10 7.90
CA PHE A 192 1.51 -19.28 8.73
C PHE A 192 1.03 -18.88 10.13
N GLU A 193 1.68 -17.90 10.76
CA GLU A 193 1.32 -17.42 12.08
C GLU A 193 0.13 -16.44 12.06
N LYS A 194 -0.43 -16.14 10.88
CA LYS A 194 -1.55 -15.21 10.69
C LYS A 194 -1.31 -13.82 11.31
N LYS A 195 -0.04 -13.38 11.33
CA LYS A 195 0.34 -12.07 11.88
C LYS A 195 -0.12 -10.89 11.03
N LEU A 196 -0.35 -11.13 9.75
CA LEU A 196 -0.94 -10.17 8.83
C LEU A 196 -2.17 -10.81 8.15
N PRO A 197 -3.32 -10.09 8.08
CA PRO A 197 -4.55 -10.65 7.51
C PRO A 197 -4.43 -10.80 5.98
N ASN A 198 -4.98 -11.89 5.44
CA ASN A 198 -5.13 -12.15 4.00
C ASN A 198 -3.88 -11.77 3.18
N LEU A 199 -2.72 -12.31 3.56
CA LEU A 199 -1.42 -11.92 3.02
C LEU A 199 -1.27 -12.34 1.56
N CYS A 200 -0.97 -11.39 0.67
CA CYS A 200 -0.56 -11.63 -0.71
C CYS A 200 0.76 -10.93 -1.04
N THR A 201 1.46 -11.40 -2.05
CA THR A 201 2.77 -10.85 -2.45
C THR A 201 2.70 -10.18 -3.82
N VAL A 202 3.26 -8.98 -3.91
CA VAL A 202 3.46 -8.25 -5.17
C VAL A 202 4.96 -8.17 -5.47
N ILE A 203 5.37 -8.65 -6.64
CA ILE A 203 6.76 -8.52 -7.09
C ILE A 203 6.88 -7.26 -7.96
N ASN A 204 7.62 -6.29 -7.46
CA ASN A 204 7.93 -5.03 -8.12
C ASN A 204 9.24 -5.10 -8.89
N GLY A 205 9.42 -4.27 -9.92
CA GLY A 205 10.69 -4.12 -10.64
C GLY A 205 11.08 -5.31 -11.53
N VAL A 206 10.12 -6.10 -11.97
CA VAL A 206 10.37 -7.24 -12.88
C VAL A 206 10.82 -6.74 -14.24
N ASP A 207 12.00 -7.18 -14.69
CA ASP A 207 12.49 -6.94 -16.04
C ASP A 207 11.90 -7.98 -17.01
N LEU A 208 10.89 -7.58 -17.75
CA LEU A 208 10.21 -8.44 -18.72
C LEU A 208 11.09 -8.84 -19.92
N LYS A 209 12.25 -8.20 -20.12
CA LYS A 209 13.22 -8.57 -21.16
C LYS A 209 14.09 -9.75 -20.74
N LYS A 210 14.29 -9.96 -19.45
CA LYS A 210 15.01 -11.12 -18.91
C LYS A 210 14.12 -12.34 -18.97
N ARG A 211 14.19 -13.13 -20.08
CA ARG A 211 13.42 -14.36 -20.31
C ARG A 211 13.55 -15.48 -19.26
N LYS A 212 14.16 -15.24 -18.11
CA LYS A 212 14.38 -16.26 -17.05
C LYS A 212 13.15 -16.54 -16.18
N TYR A 213 12.13 -15.71 -16.23
CA TYR A 213 10.88 -15.94 -15.47
C TYR A 213 9.81 -16.46 -16.42
N GLY A 214 9.87 -17.80 -16.66
CA GLY A 214 8.93 -18.54 -17.49
C GLY A 214 7.57 -18.74 -16.84
N TYR A 215 6.83 -17.69 -16.54
CA TYR A 215 5.39 -17.80 -16.30
C TYR A 215 4.64 -16.83 -17.20
N TYR A 216 4.33 -17.37 -18.35
CA TYR A 216 3.43 -16.79 -19.32
C TYR A 216 1.99 -17.02 -18.82
N TYR A 217 1.40 -16.07 -18.12
CA TYR A 217 -0.05 -15.96 -18.16
C TYR A 217 -0.40 -15.12 -19.38
N GLY A 218 -0.98 -15.80 -20.36
CA GLY A 218 -1.23 -15.29 -21.68
C GLY A 218 -2.10 -14.04 -21.68
N TYR A 219 -1.53 -12.98 -22.17
CA TYR A 219 -2.25 -11.97 -22.95
C TYR A 219 -1.37 -11.61 -24.15
N GLY A 220 -1.99 -11.77 -25.32
CA GLY A 220 -1.37 -11.85 -26.59
C GLY A 220 -0.54 -10.66 -27.02
N LYS A 221 0.34 -10.95 -27.94
CA LYS A 221 0.84 -10.28 -29.16
C LYS A 221 1.02 -8.74 -29.22
N TYR A 222 0.85 -7.94 -28.17
CA TYR A 222 1.09 -6.49 -28.17
C TYR A 222 2.06 -6.08 -27.06
N GLY A 223 3.36 -6.14 -27.33
CA GLY A 223 4.33 -5.74 -26.31
C GLY A 223 5.77 -5.74 -26.76
N LYS A 224 6.09 -5.06 -27.87
CA LYS A 224 7.44 -4.53 -28.07
C LYS A 224 7.40 -3.11 -27.54
N HIS A 225 7.81 -2.89 -26.28
CA HIS A 225 8.50 -1.70 -25.76
C HIS A 225 8.33 -1.56 -24.23
N TYR A 226 9.48 -1.52 -23.52
CA TYR A 226 9.71 -1.05 -22.16
C TYR A 226 9.07 -1.83 -20.98
N GLY A 227 9.89 -2.50 -20.27
CA GLY A 227 9.70 -3.55 -19.44
C GLY A 227 10.03 -3.45 -17.96
N TYR A 228 9.34 -2.71 -17.13
CA TYR A 228 9.24 -2.99 -15.71
C TYR A 228 7.79 -3.34 -15.40
N GLY A 229 7.57 -4.50 -14.79
CA GLY A 229 6.25 -4.99 -14.43
C GLY A 229 6.13 -5.29 -12.94
N CYS A 230 4.90 -5.42 -12.48
CA CYS A 230 4.56 -5.88 -11.15
C CYS A 230 3.69 -7.12 -11.28
N LEU A 231 3.99 -8.19 -10.52
CA LEU A 231 3.24 -9.44 -10.53
C LEU A 231 2.64 -9.66 -9.14
N LEU A 232 1.38 -10.07 -9.08
CA LEU A 232 0.71 -10.47 -7.85
C LEU A 232 0.81 -11.99 -7.69
N TYR A 233 1.26 -12.44 -6.52
CA TYR A 233 1.19 -13.83 -6.09
C TYR A 233 0.32 -13.92 -4.84
N THR A 234 -0.69 -14.77 -4.90
CA THR A 234 -1.43 -15.20 -3.72
C THR A 234 -0.84 -16.51 -3.24
N SER A 235 -0.63 -16.69 -1.94
CA SER A 235 -0.33 -18.01 -1.41
C SER A 235 -1.54 -18.93 -1.69
N PRO A 236 -1.35 -20.18 -2.18
CA PRO A 236 -2.46 -21.09 -2.24
C PRO A 236 -3.01 -21.29 -0.83
N SER A 237 -4.33 -21.18 -0.68
CA SER A 237 -4.99 -21.60 0.55
C SER A 237 -4.63 -23.05 0.85
N PRO A 238 -4.38 -23.41 2.12
CA PRO A 238 -4.13 -24.82 2.50
C PRO A 238 -5.32 -25.70 2.16
#